data_dad8973630026dbff2415795c8d897f5
#
_entry.id   dad8973630026dbff2415795c8d897f5
#
_cell.length_a   1.000
_cell.length_b   1.000
_cell.length_c   1.000
_cell.angle_alpha   90.00
_cell.angle_beta   90.00
_cell.angle_gamma   90.00
#
_symmetry.space_group_name_H-M   'P 1'
#
loop_
_entity.id
_entity.type
_entity.pdbx_description
1 polymer ?
#
loop_
_entity_poly.entity_id
_entity_poly.type
_entity_poly.pdbx_seq_one_letter_code
_entity_poly.pdbx_strand_id
1 'polypeptide(L)'
;MKESMFCFQCQETAKGTGCTVRGVCGKNSTTSARMDLLLFVIRGISIAAHTLRTHRILPDPQVNAFVIDALFSTITNANFDEKSITERINRGFNLRNRLVAQASSAGITFPSADELTWNGAPEAYDDKAAEVGVLREPNEDLRSLKELIVYGLKGMAAYTGHAMRLGYDNPALHEFIQRTLSDIAIGNLSVGELTARVLQTGTFGVQAMALLDQANTGSYGNPEITEVNLGVRSNPGILISGHDLKDMEELLRQTEGTGIDVYTHSEMLPAHYYPAFKKYKHFAGNYGNAWWKQREEFETFNGPILFTTNCIVPPLPAATYTARMYTTNSAGYPGCKHIVTDADGKKDFSEIIEKAKTCKPPVEIEKGTIVGGFAHHQVIQLADKVVEAVKSGAIRQFVVMAGCDGRMKIREYYTDRKSVV
;
A
#
# COMPACT_ATOMS: atom_id res chain seq x y z
N MET A 1 21.67 15.87 20.96
CA MET A 1 21.59 16.49 19.62
C MET A 1 20.14 16.36 19.17
N LYS A 2 19.51 17.41 18.63
CA LYS A 2 18.19 17.27 17.97
C LYS A 2 18.40 16.34 16.78
N GLU A 3 17.74 15.18 16.78
CA GLU A 3 17.71 14.28 15.61
C GLU A 3 17.18 15.08 14.42
N SER A 4 18.04 15.34 13.45
CA SER A 4 17.64 16.05 12.24
C SER A 4 16.89 15.07 11.35
N MET A 5 15.57 15.20 11.26
CA MET A 5 14.76 14.42 10.33
C MET A 5 14.77 15.10 8.96
N PHE A 6 14.87 14.32 7.90
CA PHE A 6 14.43 14.72 6.57
C PHE A 6 13.69 13.55 5.92
N CYS A 7 12.43 13.77 5.56
CA CYS A 7 11.63 12.75 4.89
C CYS A 7 10.91 13.37 3.69
N PHE A 8 11.14 12.80 2.52
CA PHE A 8 10.44 13.11 1.26
C PHE A 8 9.94 11.82 0.59
N GLN A 9 9.40 10.88 1.38
CA GLN A 9 8.95 9.57 0.91
C GLN A 9 7.56 9.58 0.26
N CYS A 10 6.90 10.74 0.23
CA CYS A 10 5.58 10.92 -0.38
C CYS A 10 5.34 12.39 -0.76
N GLN A 11 4.36 12.64 -1.61
CA GLN A 11 3.95 13.98 -2.01
C GLN A 11 3.27 14.80 -0.89
N GLU A 12 2.83 14.15 0.22
CA GLU A 12 2.20 14.80 1.38
C GLU A 12 3.21 15.56 2.27
N THR A 13 4.46 15.60 1.88
CA THR A 13 5.52 16.21 2.65
C THR A 13 5.25 17.68 3.01
N ALA A 14 5.71 18.11 4.17
CA ALA A 14 5.44 19.44 4.70
C ALA A 14 5.83 20.55 3.71
N LYS A 15 4.88 21.40 3.35
CA LYS A 15 5.06 22.53 2.43
C LYS A 15 5.61 22.16 1.03
N GLY A 16 5.58 20.88 0.65
CA GLY A 16 6.18 20.39 -0.58
C GLY A 16 7.72 20.37 -0.57
N THR A 17 8.37 20.62 0.57
CA THR A 17 9.83 20.75 0.68
C THR A 17 10.51 19.65 1.49
N GLY A 18 9.76 18.87 2.24
CA GLY A 18 10.26 17.82 3.11
C GLY A 18 9.77 17.95 4.55
N CYS A 19 9.62 16.82 5.23
CA CYS A 19 9.30 16.78 6.66
C CYS A 19 10.60 16.79 7.47
N THR A 20 10.81 17.84 8.29
CA THR A 20 12.06 18.05 9.02
C THR A 20 11.93 17.96 10.55
N VAL A 21 10.69 17.82 11.06
CA VAL A 21 10.41 17.71 12.50
C VAL A 21 9.65 16.44 12.80
N ARG A 22 8.59 16.21 12.05
CA ARG A 22 7.72 15.03 12.08
C ARG A 22 7.04 14.91 10.72
N GLY A 23 6.82 13.69 10.26
CA GLY A 23 6.04 13.44 9.05
C GLY A 23 4.63 14.05 9.16
N VAL A 24 4.12 14.68 8.11
CA VAL A 24 2.71 15.11 8.02
C VAL A 24 1.78 13.91 8.25
N CYS A 25 2.19 12.72 7.80
CA CYS A 25 1.49 11.45 8.05
C CYS A 25 1.53 11.01 9.53
N GLY A 26 2.46 11.55 10.33
CA GLY A 26 2.66 11.21 11.74
C GLY A 26 3.89 10.34 12.05
N LYS A 27 4.69 9.93 11.04
CA LYS A 27 5.95 9.20 11.28
C LYS A 27 6.95 10.08 12.03
N ASN A 28 7.70 9.48 12.94
CA ASN A 28 8.80 10.13 13.66
C ASN A 28 10.12 10.05 12.86
N SER A 29 11.19 10.66 13.36
CA SER A 29 12.52 10.65 12.76
C SER A 29 13.07 9.23 12.59
N THR A 30 12.98 8.39 13.62
CA THR A 30 13.51 7.03 13.61
C THR A 30 12.82 6.16 12.56
N THR A 31 11.48 6.17 12.50
CA THR A 31 10.74 5.43 11.48
C THR A 31 11.12 5.90 10.07
N SER A 32 11.28 7.20 9.86
CA SER A 32 11.72 7.76 8.57
C SER A 32 13.12 7.30 8.21
N ALA A 33 14.07 7.36 9.14
CA ALA A 33 15.44 6.90 8.95
C ALA A 33 15.49 5.40 8.60
N ARG A 34 14.71 4.56 9.31
CA ARG A 34 14.59 3.12 9.00
C ARG A 34 14.03 2.87 7.61
N MET A 35 13.11 3.70 7.12
CA MET A 35 12.59 3.59 5.75
C MET A 35 13.67 3.91 4.71
N ASP A 36 14.48 4.94 4.93
CA ASP A 36 15.59 5.27 4.02
C ASP A 36 16.63 4.15 3.99
N LEU A 37 16.96 3.59 5.16
CA LEU A 37 17.85 2.44 5.25
C LEU A 37 17.27 1.18 4.58
N LEU A 38 15.97 0.94 4.72
CA LEU A 38 15.30 -0.18 4.04
C LEU A 38 15.38 -0.02 2.51
N LEU A 39 15.19 1.19 1.99
CA LEU A 39 15.34 1.46 0.56
C LEU A 39 16.80 1.25 0.09
N PHE A 40 17.78 1.63 0.89
CA PHE A 40 19.19 1.33 0.62
C PHE A 40 19.44 -0.19 0.53
N VAL A 41 18.91 -0.97 1.46
CA VAL A 41 19.02 -2.44 1.44
C VAL A 41 18.34 -3.05 0.23
N ILE A 42 17.15 -2.57 -0.14
CA ILE A 42 16.42 -3.04 -1.33
C ILE A 42 17.20 -2.72 -2.60
N ARG A 43 17.87 -1.56 -2.68
CA ARG A 43 18.75 -1.23 -3.80
C ARG A 43 19.90 -2.24 -3.91
N GLY A 44 20.53 -2.60 -2.80
CA GLY A 44 21.57 -3.64 -2.78
C GLY A 44 21.09 -5.02 -3.25
N ILE A 45 19.90 -5.45 -2.78
CA ILE A 45 19.24 -6.67 -3.27
C ILE A 45 19.00 -6.58 -4.78
N SER A 46 18.55 -5.45 -5.24
CA SER A 46 18.19 -5.21 -6.65
C SER A 46 19.41 -5.22 -7.58
N ILE A 47 20.55 -4.65 -7.12
CA ILE A 47 21.83 -4.73 -7.83
C ILE A 47 22.25 -6.19 -7.97
N ALA A 48 22.25 -6.95 -6.87
CA ALA A 48 22.65 -8.35 -6.88
C ALA A 48 21.73 -9.22 -7.75
N ALA A 49 20.42 -9.05 -7.63
CA ALA A 49 19.43 -9.80 -8.39
C ALA A 49 19.47 -9.46 -9.89
N HIS A 50 19.64 -8.18 -10.24
CA HIS A 50 19.79 -7.76 -11.64
C HIS A 50 21.08 -8.30 -12.25
N THR A 51 22.20 -8.22 -11.54
CA THR A 51 23.48 -8.78 -12.01
C THR A 51 23.38 -10.29 -12.26
N LEU A 52 22.73 -11.06 -11.37
CA LEU A 52 22.49 -12.49 -11.59
C LEU A 52 21.68 -12.73 -12.87
N ARG A 53 20.60 -11.97 -13.10
CA ARG A 53 19.79 -12.10 -14.33
C ARG A 53 20.54 -11.80 -15.61
N THR A 54 21.45 -10.81 -15.62
CA THR A 54 22.30 -10.54 -16.79
C THR A 54 23.23 -11.73 -17.15
N HIS A 55 23.53 -12.56 -16.15
CA HIS A 55 24.26 -13.83 -16.31
C HIS A 55 23.33 -15.05 -16.44
N ARG A 56 22.02 -14.85 -16.70
CA ARG A 56 21.01 -15.91 -16.88
C ARG A 56 20.79 -16.78 -15.65
N ILE A 57 21.08 -16.25 -14.46
CA ILE A 57 20.78 -16.88 -13.18
C ILE A 57 19.56 -16.20 -12.57
N LEU A 58 18.47 -16.95 -12.40
CA LEU A 58 17.24 -16.40 -11.80
C LEU A 58 17.39 -16.37 -10.26
N PRO A 59 17.14 -15.23 -9.64
CA PRO A 59 17.05 -15.15 -8.17
C PRO A 59 15.90 -15.99 -7.62
N ASP A 60 16.02 -16.44 -6.37
CA ASP A 60 14.94 -17.08 -5.63
C ASP A 60 13.66 -16.20 -5.67
N PRO A 61 12.48 -16.78 -5.94
CA PRO A 61 11.21 -16.05 -5.93
C PRO A 61 10.94 -15.27 -4.62
N GLN A 62 11.47 -15.74 -3.49
CA GLN A 62 11.40 -15.00 -2.22
C GLN A 62 12.03 -13.60 -2.28
N VAL A 63 13.01 -13.39 -3.15
CA VAL A 63 13.63 -12.07 -3.38
C VAL A 63 12.60 -11.10 -3.98
N ASN A 64 11.83 -11.57 -4.96
CA ASN A 64 10.78 -10.77 -5.59
C ASN A 64 9.72 -10.37 -4.56
N ALA A 65 9.20 -11.35 -3.82
CA ALA A 65 8.18 -11.11 -2.78
C ALA A 65 8.68 -10.15 -1.70
N PHE A 66 9.95 -10.28 -1.30
CA PHE A 66 10.55 -9.38 -0.31
C PHE A 66 10.66 -7.94 -0.82
N VAL A 67 11.14 -7.73 -2.05
CA VAL A 67 11.28 -6.39 -2.63
C VAL A 67 9.92 -5.70 -2.73
N ILE A 68 8.88 -6.44 -3.14
CA ILE A 68 7.50 -5.95 -3.19
C ILE A 68 6.98 -5.55 -1.81
N ASP A 69 7.07 -6.43 -0.80
CA ASP A 69 6.62 -6.14 0.58
C ASP A 69 7.38 -4.95 1.19
N ALA A 70 8.69 -4.92 1.01
CA ALA A 70 9.53 -3.87 1.56
C ALA A 70 9.23 -2.49 0.94
N LEU A 71 9.08 -2.39 -0.40
CA LEU A 71 8.64 -1.17 -1.07
C LEU A 71 7.26 -0.73 -0.58
N PHE A 72 6.30 -1.66 -0.50
CA PHE A 72 4.95 -1.39 -0.05
C PHE A 72 4.93 -0.87 1.40
N SER A 73 5.74 -1.43 2.30
CA SER A 73 5.83 -0.99 3.70
C SER A 73 6.26 0.48 3.86
N THR A 74 6.96 1.03 2.87
CA THR A 74 7.43 2.41 2.88
C THR A 74 6.43 3.42 2.30
N ILE A 75 5.29 2.99 1.80
CA ILE A 75 4.22 3.89 1.34
C ILE A 75 3.72 4.75 2.50
N THR A 76 3.27 5.98 2.17
CA THR A 76 2.66 6.85 3.17
C THR A 76 1.51 6.16 3.89
N ASN A 77 1.40 6.35 5.20
CA ASN A 77 0.32 5.81 6.05
C ASN A 77 0.17 4.27 6.04
N ALA A 78 1.19 3.52 5.59
CA ALA A 78 1.18 2.05 5.61
C ALA A 78 1.77 1.48 6.90
N ASN A 79 3.04 1.78 7.19
CA ASN A 79 3.73 1.23 8.34
C ASN A 79 4.38 2.32 9.19
N PHE A 80 4.03 2.35 10.48
CA PHE A 80 4.55 3.26 11.49
C PHE A 80 5.39 2.52 12.53
N ASP A 81 5.48 1.18 12.44
CA ASP A 81 6.17 0.36 13.42
C ASP A 81 7.65 0.21 13.04
N GLU A 82 8.49 0.91 13.79
CA GLU A 82 9.95 0.86 13.65
C GLU A 82 10.50 -0.57 13.75
N LYS A 83 9.96 -1.38 14.67
CA LYS A 83 10.37 -2.76 14.84
C LYS A 83 10.11 -3.57 13.58
N SER A 84 8.94 -3.45 13.02
CA SER A 84 8.54 -4.11 11.77
C SER A 84 9.45 -3.73 10.59
N ILE A 85 9.85 -2.45 10.49
CA ILE A 85 10.77 -2.00 9.43
C ILE A 85 12.19 -2.51 9.70
N THR A 86 12.66 -2.50 10.96
CA THR A 86 13.98 -3.03 11.35
C THR A 86 14.09 -4.53 11.06
N GLU A 87 13.04 -5.31 11.31
CA GLU A 87 13.01 -6.73 10.96
C GLU A 87 13.13 -6.95 9.44
N ARG A 88 12.50 -6.11 8.63
CA ARG A 88 12.67 -6.11 7.16
C ARG A 88 14.09 -5.77 6.74
N ILE A 89 14.75 -4.80 7.37
CA ILE A 89 16.16 -4.46 7.11
C ILE A 89 17.04 -5.67 7.35
N ASN A 90 16.90 -6.32 8.52
CA ASN A 90 17.70 -7.51 8.89
C ASN A 90 17.46 -8.69 7.93
N ARG A 91 16.20 -8.94 7.57
CA ARG A 91 15.86 -9.95 6.56
C ARG A 91 16.44 -9.59 5.18
N GLY A 92 16.42 -8.32 4.83
CA GLY A 92 16.98 -7.80 3.58
C GLY A 92 18.48 -8.01 3.48
N PHE A 93 19.25 -7.77 4.55
CA PHE A 93 20.68 -8.08 4.58
C PHE A 93 20.95 -9.56 4.34
N ASN A 94 20.20 -10.45 4.99
CA ASN A 94 20.35 -11.88 4.80
C ASN A 94 20.07 -12.30 3.34
N LEU A 95 19.02 -11.74 2.72
CA LEU A 95 18.70 -12.01 1.31
C LEU A 95 19.81 -11.51 0.37
N ARG A 96 20.23 -10.27 0.56
CA ARG A 96 21.30 -9.65 -0.23
C ARG A 96 22.60 -10.47 -0.14
N ASN A 97 23.01 -10.82 1.06
CA ASN A 97 24.26 -11.56 1.29
C ASN A 97 24.21 -12.95 0.64
N ARG A 98 23.05 -13.61 0.62
CA ARG A 98 22.87 -14.87 -0.12
C ARG A 98 23.04 -14.67 -1.63
N LEU A 99 22.46 -13.62 -2.22
CA LEU A 99 22.61 -13.32 -3.63
C LEU A 99 24.06 -12.99 -4.01
N VAL A 100 24.75 -12.21 -3.16
CA VAL A 100 26.17 -11.89 -3.34
C VAL A 100 27.02 -13.16 -3.30
N ALA A 101 26.79 -14.06 -2.34
CA ALA A 101 27.50 -15.34 -2.24
C ALA A 101 27.21 -16.23 -3.46
N GLN A 102 25.98 -16.31 -3.93
CA GLN A 102 25.58 -17.05 -5.13
C GLN A 102 26.34 -16.56 -6.37
N ALA A 103 26.42 -15.25 -6.58
CA ALA A 103 27.14 -14.67 -7.70
C ALA A 103 28.66 -14.93 -7.59
N SER A 104 29.23 -14.73 -6.41
CA SER A 104 30.66 -15.01 -6.18
C SER A 104 31.02 -16.48 -6.46
N SER A 105 30.16 -17.43 -6.05
CA SER A 105 30.34 -18.85 -6.35
C SER A 105 30.27 -19.17 -7.84
N ALA A 106 29.56 -18.35 -8.61
CA ALA A 106 29.48 -18.44 -10.08
C ALA A 106 30.58 -17.64 -10.81
N GLY A 107 31.55 -17.07 -10.08
CA GLY A 107 32.62 -16.25 -10.65
C GLY A 107 32.16 -14.88 -11.16
N ILE A 108 30.99 -14.41 -10.77
CA ILE A 108 30.41 -13.14 -11.18
C ILE A 108 30.91 -12.04 -10.23
N THR A 109 31.41 -10.94 -10.84
CA THR A 109 31.84 -9.75 -10.10
C THR A 109 30.74 -8.69 -10.09
N PHE A 110 30.65 -7.95 -9.01
CA PHE A 110 29.74 -6.82 -8.86
C PHE A 110 30.42 -5.49 -9.10
N PRO A 111 29.67 -4.44 -9.51
CA PRO A 111 30.14 -3.07 -9.41
C PRO A 111 30.44 -2.73 -7.93
N SER A 112 31.41 -1.85 -7.71
CA SER A 112 31.66 -1.34 -6.36
C SER A 112 30.47 -0.50 -5.91
N ALA A 113 29.74 -0.99 -4.89
CA ALA A 113 28.59 -0.31 -4.34
C ALA A 113 28.47 -0.61 -2.84
N ASP A 114 28.27 0.42 -2.07
CA ASP A 114 28.10 0.32 -0.61
C ASP A 114 26.81 -0.46 -0.26
N GLU A 115 25.80 -0.32 -1.09
CA GLU A 115 24.55 -1.08 -1.02
C GLU A 115 24.76 -2.62 -1.00
N LEU A 116 25.86 -3.11 -1.58
CA LEU A 116 26.18 -4.54 -1.61
C LEU A 116 26.98 -5.03 -0.40
N THR A 117 27.73 -4.14 0.25
CA THR A 117 28.76 -4.52 1.22
C THR A 117 28.47 -4.10 2.65
N TRP A 118 27.77 -3.00 2.86
CA TRP A 118 27.50 -2.50 4.19
C TRP A 118 26.56 -3.44 4.98
N ASN A 119 27.01 -3.87 6.18
CA ASN A 119 26.33 -4.77 7.11
C ASN A 119 26.44 -4.24 8.56
N GLY A 120 26.02 -3.02 8.80
CA GLY A 120 26.07 -2.44 10.14
C GLY A 120 25.12 -3.11 11.13
N ALA A 121 25.48 -3.07 12.41
CA ALA A 121 24.60 -3.45 13.50
C ALA A 121 23.53 -2.38 13.75
N PRO A 122 22.42 -2.68 14.48
CA PRO A 122 21.32 -1.75 14.71
C PRO A 122 21.74 -0.38 15.26
N GLU A 123 22.81 -0.32 16.03
CA GLU A 123 23.37 0.91 16.60
C GLU A 123 23.92 1.89 15.54
N ALA A 124 24.30 1.36 14.37
CA ALA A 124 24.81 2.16 13.24
C ALA A 124 23.71 2.56 12.23
N TYR A 125 22.45 2.15 12.45
CA TYR A 125 21.38 2.34 11.46
C TYR A 125 21.01 3.80 11.27
N ASP A 126 21.02 4.61 12.33
CA ASP A 126 20.65 6.04 12.25
C ASP A 126 21.71 6.83 11.51
N ASP A 127 23.00 6.58 11.79
CA ASP A 127 24.12 7.20 11.09
C ASP A 127 24.08 6.84 9.60
N LYS A 128 23.88 5.56 9.29
CA LYS A 128 23.81 5.11 7.89
C LYS A 128 22.60 5.69 7.16
N ALA A 129 21.45 5.74 7.80
CA ALA A 129 20.26 6.35 7.21
C ALA A 129 20.47 7.83 6.84
N ALA A 130 21.20 8.58 7.66
CA ALA A 130 21.53 9.97 7.38
C ALA A 130 22.42 10.13 6.12
N GLU A 131 23.30 9.14 5.84
CA GLU A 131 24.16 9.14 4.65
C GLU A 131 23.41 8.74 3.37
N VAL A 132 22.43 7.83 3.46
CA VAL A 132 21.81 7.17 2.30
C VAL A 132 20.41 7.69 1.99
N GLY A 133 19.88 8.62 2.78
CA GLY A 133 18.57 9.22 2.60
C GLY A 133 18.42 10.04 1.32
N VAL A 134 17.25 10.64 1.13
CA VAL A 134 16.88 11.37 -0.09
C VAL A 134 17.92 12.45 -0.48
N LEU A 135 18.51 13.14 0.51
CA LEU A 135 19.47 14.21 0.28
C LEU A 135 20.88 13.73 -0.13
N ARG A 136 21.13 12.41 -0.23
CA ARG A 136 22.40 11.87 -0.74
C ARG A 136 22.72 12.33 -2.19
N GLU A 137 21.68 12.62 -2.96
CA GLU A 137 21.82 13.21 -4.30
C GLU A 137 21.76 14.74 -4.20
N PRO A 138 22.89 15.44 -4.37
CA PRO A 138 22.94 16.89 -4.20
C PRO A 138 22.25 17.65 -5.35
N ASN A 139 22.23 17.09 -6.55
CA ASN A 139 21.56 17.71 -7.68
C ASN A 139 20.03 17.53 -7.56
N GLU A 140 19.31 18.65 -7.48
CA GLU A 140 17.87 18.66 -7.23
C GLU A 140 17.07 18.03 -8.35
N ASP A 141 17.44 18.22 -9.62
CA ASP A 141 16.75 17.65 -10.77
C ASP A 141 16.92 16.13 -10.80
N LEU A 142 18.14 15.64 -10.62
CA LEU A 142 18.41 14.20 -10.54
C LEU A 142 17.71 13.57 -9.34
N ARG A 143 17.76 14.22 -8.18
CA ARG A 143 17.08 13.77 -6.97
C ARG A 143 15.58 13.66 -7.17
N SER A 144 14.95 14.69 -7.73
CA SER A 144 13.51 14.73 -7.97
C SER A 144 13.05 13.63 -8.91
N LEU A 145 13.79 13.39 -10.01
CA LEU A 145 13.49 12.32 -10.96
C LEU A 145 13.69 10.94 -10.34
N LYS A 146 14.76 10.72 -9.58
CA LYS A 146 15.00 9.45 -8.86
C LYS A 146 13.89 9.16 -7.86
N GLU A 147 13.46 10.14 -7.06
CA GLU A 147 12.39 9.95 -6.09
C GLU A 147 11.02 9.76 -6.76
N LEU A 148 10.74 10.44 -7.88
CA LEU A 148 9.51 10.20 -8.67
C LEU A 148 9.46 8.76 -9.19
N ILE A 149 10.58 8.22 -9.67
CA ILE A 149 10.69 6.80 -10.04
C ILE A 149 10.40 5.91 -8.84
N VAL A 150 11.03 6.17 -7.69
CA VAL A 150 10.79 5.37 -6.46
C VAL A 150 9.33 5.40 -6.04
N TYR A 151 8.64 6.55 -6.14
CA TYR A 151 7.20 6.63 -5.86
C TYR A 151 6.38 5.74 -6.79
N GLY A 152 6.69 5.77 -8.09
CA GLY A 152 6.05 4.87 -9.05
C GLY A 152 6.29 3.39 -8.74
N LEU A 153 7.53 3.02 -8.38
CA LEU A 153 7.87 1.65 -8.00
C LEU A 153 7.14 1.20 -6.71
N LYS A 154 6.95 2.08 -5.73
CA LYS A 154 6.16 1.78 -4.52
C LYS A 154 4.70 1.49 -4.86
N GLY A 155 4.08 2.33 -5.70
CA GLY A 155 2.71 2.10 -6.17
C GLY A 155 2.58 0.79 -6.97
N MET A 156 3.53 0.54 -7.88
CA MET A 156 3.60 -0.71 -8.64
C MET A 156 3.74 -1.93 -7.70
N ALA A 157 4.57 -1.83 -6.66
CA ALA A 157 4.75 -2.88 -5.66
C ALA A 157 3.45 -3.17 -4.90
N ALA A 158 2.66 -2.15 -4.55
CA ALA A 158 1.37 -2.35 -3.89
C ALA A 158 0.41 -3.17 -4.77
N TYR A 159 0.22 -2.79 -6.04
CA TYR A 159 -0.65 -3.51 -6.95
C TYR A 159 -0.16 -4.92 -7.24
N THR A 160 1.14 -5.08 -7.51
CA THR A 160 1.75 -6.40 -7.73
C THR A 160 1.63 -7.29 -6.50
N GLY A 161 1.83 -6.75 -5.29
CA GLY A 161 1.70 -7.48 -4.04
C GLY A 161 0.30 -8.04 -3.81
N HIS A 162 -0.74 -7.26 -4.10
CA HIS A 162 -2.12 -7.75 -4.03
C HIS A 162 -2.41 -8.86 -5.05
N ALA A 163 -1.94 -8.69 -6.30
CA ALA A 163 -2.11 -9.72 -7.34
C ALA A 163 -1.40 -11.03 -6.96
N MET A 164 -0.15 -10.97 -6.48
CA MET A 164 0.62 -12.13 -6.03
C MET A 164 -0.10 -12.91 -4.93
N ARG A 165 -0.76 -12.24 -4.00
CA ARG A 165 -1.52 -12.88 -2.92
C ARG A 165 -2.73 -13.66 -3.44
N LEU A 166 -3.24 -13.33 -4.61
CA LEU A 166 -4.29 -14.03 -5.32
C LEU A 166 -3.74 -15.09 -6.31
N GLY A 167 -2.43 -15.31 -6.33
CA GLY A 167 -1.78 -16.28 -7.21
C GLY A 167 -1.49 -15.78 -8.63
N TYR A 168 -1.61 -14.46 -8.87
CA TYR A 168 -1.29 -13.84 -10.14
C TYR A 168 0.07 -13.16 -10.05
N ASP A 169 0.96 -13.45 -10.99
CA ASP A 169 2.31 -12.90 -11.01
C ASP A 169 2.75 -12.53 -12.43
N ASN A 170 3.65 -11.56 -12.52
CA ASN A 170 4.27 -11.15 -13.78
C ASN A 170 5.78 -10.94 -13.55
N PRO A 171 6.64 -11.88 -14.00
CA PRO A 171 8.08 -11.78 -13.84
C PRO A 171 8.70 -10.50 -14.42
N ALA A 172 8.10 -9.92 -15.48
CA ALA A 172 8.61 -8.69 -16.07
C ALA A 172 8.49 -7.47 -15.13
N LEU A 173 7.48 -7.44 -14.25
CA LEU A 173 7.34 -6.40 -13.24
C LEU A 173 8.47 -6.47 -12.22
N HIS A 174 8.80 -7.65 -11.71
CA HIS A 174 9.89 -7.85 -10.77
C HIS A 174 11.24 -7.48 -11.38
N GLU A 175 11.49 -7.91 -12.61
CA GLU A 175 12.71 -7.57 -13.32
C GLU A 175 12.81 -6.05 -13.54
N PHE A 176 11.74 -5.40 -13.97
CA PHE A 176 11.72 -3.96 -14.17
C PHE A 176 11.99 -3.20 -12.86
N ILE A 177 11.31 -3.57 -11.76
CA ILE A 177 11.49 -2.94 -10.44
C ILE A 177 12.95 -3.06 -10.00
N GLN A 178 13.52 -4.28 -10.04
CA GLN A 178 14.88 -4.52 -9.55
C GLN A 178 15.93 -3.88 -10.45
N ARG A 179 15.78 -3.96 -11.78
CA ARG A 179 16.65 -3.26 -12.71
C ARG A 179 16.64 -1.75 -12.48
N THR A 180 15.45 -1.17 -12.33
CA THR A 180 15.30 0.27 -12.14
C THR A 180 15.91 0.73 -10.80
N LEU A 181 15.70 -0.01 -9.71
CA LEU A 181 16.34 0.26 -8.41
C LEU A 181 17.87 0.16 -8.51
N SER A 182 18.39 -0.83 -9.25
CA SER A 182 19.82 -0.97 -9.51
C SER A 182 20.35 0.24 -10.29
N ASP A 183 19.72 0.59 -11.40
CA ASP A 183 20.15 1.68 -12.27
C ASP A 183 20.20 3.03 -11.54
N ILE A 184 19.20 3.36 -10.72
CA ILE A 184 19.17 4.62 -9.95
C ILE A 184 20.13 4.63 -8.76
N ALA A 185 20.57 3.44 -8.29
CA ALA A 185 21.53 3.32 -7.19
C ALA A 185 22.98 3.53 -7.65
N ILE A 186 23.39 2.85 -8.73
CA ILE A 186 24.77 2.80 -9.18
C ILE A 186 24.98 3.39 -10.57
N GLY A 187 23.91 3.64 -11.34
CA GLY A 187 23.98 4.24 -12.68
C GLY A 187 24.25 5.74 -12.59
N ASN A 188 25.15 6.20 -13.47
CA ASN A 188 25.40 7.63 -13.65
C ASN A 188 24.45 8.20 -14.72
N LEU A 189 23.14 8.15 -14.42
CA LEU A 189 22.10 8.51 -15.37
C LEU A 189 21.95 10.02 -15.52
N SER A 190 21.87 10.47 -16.75
CA SER A 190 21.53 11.86 -17.09
C SER A 190 20.05 12.17 -16.82
N VAL A 191 19.70 13.45 -16.79
CA VAL A 191 18.30 13.92 -16.67
C VAL A 191 17.42 13.30 -17.77
N GLY A 192 17.91 13.20 -19.01
CA GLY A 192 17.17 12.61 -20.12
C GLY A 192 16.89 11.12 -19.92
N GLU A 193 17.89 10.35 -19.45
CA GLU A 193 17.72 8.92 -19.16
C GLU A 193 16.78 8.70 -17.97
N LEU A 194 16.85 9.51 -16.92
CA LEU A 194 15.91 9.45 -15.81
C LEU A 194 14.49 9.81 -16.25
N THR A 195 14.31 10.82 -17.10
CA THR A 195 13.00 11.16 -17.66
C THR A 195 12.42 9.99 -18.46
N ALA A 196 13.22 9.34 -19.31
CA ALA A 196 12.80 8.15 -20.02
C ALA A 196 12.42 7.01 -19.06
N ARG A 197 13.14 6.86 -17.94
CA ARG A 197 12.83 5.87 -16.91
C ARG A 197 11.53 6.18 -16.16
N VAL A 198 11.21 7.46 -15.92
CA VAL A 198 9.90 7.88 -15.36
C VAL A 198 8.76 7.42 -16.26
N LEU A 199 8.87 7.65 -17.58
CA LEU A 199 7.87 7.22 -18.57
C LEU A 199 7.71 5.69 -18.60
N GLN A 200 8.85 4.95 -18.59
CA GLN A 200 8.82 3.49 -18.49
C GLN A 200 8.16 3.01 -17.19
N THR A 201 8.40 3.68 -16.07
CA THR A 201 7.75 3.36 -14.80
C THR A 201 6.23 3.52 -14.90
N GLY A 202 5.75 4.53 -15.62
CA GLY A 202 4.33 4.68 -15.96
C GLY A 202 3.78 3.50 -16.77
N THR A 203 4.52 3.09 -17.80
CA THR A 203 4.13 1.94 -18.66
C THR A 203 4.01 0.64 -17.85
N PHE A 204 4.98 0.33 -17.00
CA PHE A 204 4.93 -0.86 -16.14
C PHE A 204 3.89 -0.71 -15.00
N GLY A 205 3.63 0.52 -14.58
CA GLY A 205 2.53 0.83 -13.65
C GLY A 205 1.16 0.42 -14.22
N VAL A 206 0.90 0.71 -15.49
CA VAL A 206 -0.32 0.25 -16.20
C VAL A 206 -0.38 -1.28 -16.23
N GLN A 207 0.73 -1.97 -16.49
CA GLN A 207 0.76 -3.44 -16.46
C GLN A 207 0.47 -4.00 -15.06
N ALA A 208 0.98 -3.38 -14.01
CA ALA A 208 0.70 -3.79 -12.62
C ALA A 208 -0.78 -3.60 -12.25
N MET A 209 -1.40 -2.49 -12.69
CA MET A 209 -2.82 -2.26 -12.51
C MET A 209 -3.68 -3.27 -13.28
N ALA A 210 -3.32 -3.58 -14.52
CA ALA A 210 -4.01 -4.58 -15.33
C ALA A 210 -3.89 -5.99 -14.71
N LEU A 211 -2.72 -6.34 -14.15
CA LEU A 211 -2.52 -7.60 -13.44
C LEU A 211 -3.42 -7.68 -12.20
N LEU A 212 -3.53 -6.61 -11.43
CA LEU A 212 -4.41 -6.58 -10.26
C LEU A 212 -5.89 -6.66 -10.64
N ASP A 213 -6.31 -5.95 -11.70
CA ASP A 213 -7.68 -6.05 -12.22
C ASP A 213 -8.00 -7.49 -12.61
N GLN A 214 -7.11 -8.15 -13.37
CA GLN A 214 -7.24 -9.56 -13.74
C GLN A 214 -7.30 -10.47 -12.51
N ALA A 215 -6.47 -10.23 -11.49
CA ALA A 215 -6.44 -11.01 -10.27
C ALA A 215 -7.75 -10.87 -9.48
N ASN A 216 -8.23 -9.64 -9.29
CA ASN A 216 -9.45 -9.36 -8.55
C ASN A 216 -10.70 -9.90 -9.28
N THR A 217 -10.82 -9.61 -10.58
CA THR A 217 -11.99 -10.03 -11.36
C THR A 217 -11.99 -11.54 -11.61
N GLY A 218 -10.81 -12.15 -11.80
CA GLY A 218 -10.66 -13.59 -11.93
C GLY A 218 -10.98 -14.35 -10.63
N SER A 219 -10.67 -13.77 -9.46
CA SER A 219 -10.93 -14.40 -8.16
C SER A 219 -12.36 -14.14 -7.65
N TYR A 220 -12.91 -12.95 -7.88
CA TYR A 220 -14.12 -12.49 -7.21
C TYR A 220 -15.27 -12.12 -8.16
N GLY A 221 -15.06 -12.21 -9.45
CA GLY A 221 -15.98 -11.80 -10.51
C GLY A 221 -15.89 -10.30 -10.84
N ASN A 222 -16.51 -9.90 -11.94
CA ASN A 222 -16.54 -8.49 -12.31
C ASN A 222 -17.44 -7.71 -11.34
N PRO A 223 -17.01 -6.53 -10.88
CA PRO A 223 -17.85 -5.67 -10.05
C PRO A 223 -19.21 -5.40 -10.71
N GLU A 224 -20.26 -5.41 -9.90
CA GLU A 224 -21.65 -5.21 -10.33
C GLU A 224 -22.21 -3.96 -9.66
N ILE A 225 -23.17 -3.30 -10.33
CA ILE A 225 -23.91 -2.19 -9.74
C ILE A 225 -24.58 -2.68 -8.46
N THR A 226 -24.25 -2.08 -7.35
CA THR A 226 -24.62 -2.56 -6.01
C THR A 226 -25.01 -1.39 -5.13
N GLU A 227 -26.13 -1.53 -4.45
CA GLU A 227 -26.54 -0.65 -3.36
C GLU A 227 -25.90 -1.14 -2.05
N VAL A 228 -25.11 -0.28 -1.40
CA VAL A 228 -24.38 -0.58 -0.16
C VAL A 228 -25.01 0.18 1.00
N ASN A 229 -25.39 -0.54 2.06
CA ASN A 229 -25.93 0.03 3.27
C ASN A 229 -24.87 0.84 4.03
N LEU A 230 -25.24 2.02 4.54
CA LEU A 230 -24.41 2.89 5.37
C LEU A 230 -24.80 2.85 6.86
N GLY A 231 -25.93 2.27 7.19
CA GLY A 231 -26.38 2.07 8.56
C GLY A 231 -25.73 0.87 9.25
N VAL A 232 -26.06 0.66 10.51
CA VAL A 232 -25.53 -0.44 11.32
C VAL A 232 -26.60 -1.45 11.67
N ARG A 233 -26.18 -2.67 12.06
CA ARG A 233 -27.02 -3.75 12.58
C ARG A 233 -26.80 -3.91 14.11
N SER A 234 -27.54 -4.81 14.70
CA SER A 234 -27.54 -5.05 16.15
C SER A 234 -26.44 -6.00 16.65
N ASN A 235 -25.69 -6.63 15.75
CA ASN A 235 -24.62 -7.54 16.12
C ASN A 235 -23.31 -6.76 16.41
N PRO A 236 -22.41 -7.29 17.26
CA PRO A 236 -21.04 -6.81 17.31
C PRO A 236 -20.40 -6.89 15.92
N GLY A 237 -19.44 -6.01 15.62
CA GLY A 237 -18.86 -5.91 14.29
C GLY A 237 -17.34 -5.90 14.27
N ILE A 238 -16.78 -6.27 13.13
CA ILE A 238 -15.37 -6.03 12.76
C ILE A 238 -15.35 -5.03 11.62
N LEU A 239 -14.54 -3.99 11.76
CA LEU A 239 -14.29 -2.99 10.73
C LEU A 239 -13.01 -3.34 9.96
N ILE A 240 -13.11 -3.50 8.65
CA ILE A 240 -11.95 -3.76 7.80
C ILE A 240 -11.69 -2.55 6.90
N SER A 241 -10.44 -2.06 6.93
CA SER A 241 -9.97 -0.90 6.16
C SER A 241 -8.71 -1.25 5.36
N GLY A 242 -8.42 -0.48 4.32
CA GLY A 242 -7.34 -0.73 3.37
C GLY A 242 -7.85 -1.25 2.05
N HIS A 243 -7.08 -2.13 1.37
CA HIS A 243 -7.35 -2.47 -0.03
C HIS A 243 -7.33 -3.97 -0.33
N ASP A 244 -6.98 -4.83 0.63
CA ASP A 244 -6.69 -6.24 0.36
C ASP A 244 -7.95 -7.11 0.35
N LEU A 245 -8.37 -7.55 -0.83
CA LEU A 245 -9.54 -8.39 -1.02
C LEU A 245 -9.31 -9.84 -0.56
N LYS A 246 -8.06 -10.31 -0.50
CA LYS A 246 -7.76 -11.65 0.05
C LYS A 246 -8.01 -11.69 1.54
N ASP A 247 -7.62 -10.65 2.27
CA ASP A 247 -7.93 -10.52 3.70
C ASP A 247 -9.44 -10.39 3.94
N MET A 248 -10.14 -9.66 3.05
CA MET A 248 -11.60 -9.57 3.08
C MET A 248 -12.27 -10.93 2.92
N GLU A 249 -11.85 -11.72 1.93
CA GLU A 249 -12.34 -13.08 1.69
C GLU A 249 -12.14 -13.97 2.93
N GLU A 250 -10.92 -14.00 3.46
CA GLU A 250 -10.57 -14.83 4.60
C GLU A 250 -11.32 -14.42 5.88
N LEU A 251 -11.47 -13.11 6.11
CA LEU A 251 -12.25 -12.60 7.23
C LEU A 251 -13.73 -12.99 7.11
N LEU A 252 -14.36 -12.77 5.96
CA LEU A 252 -15.75 -13.13 5.73
C LEU A 252 -15.99 -14.63 5.92
N ARG A 253 -15.08 -15.46 5.41
CA ARG A 253 -15.19 -16.92 5.57
C ARG A 253 -15.09 -17.36 7.04
N GLN A 254 -14.20 -16.73 7.82
CA GLN A 254 -13.98 -17.10 9.23
C GLN A 254 -15.02 -16.51 10.18
N THR A 255 -15.69 -15.44 9.80
CA THR A 255 -16.77 -14.81 10.60
C THR A 255 -18.15 -15.41 10.29
N GLU A 256 -18.29 -16.24 9.25
CA GLU A 256 -19.58 -16.84 8.90
C GLU A 256 -20.12 -17.71 10.04
N GLY A 257 -21.36 -17.48 10.45
CA GLY A 257 -22.03 -18.20 11.51
C GLY A 257 -21.59 -17.85 12.95
N THR A 258 -20.69 -16.89 13.13
CA THR A 258 -20.16 -16.48 14.46
C THR A 258 -21.04 -15.46 15.19
N GLY A 259 -22.03 -14.88 14.53
CA GLY A 259 -22.85 -13.78 15.07
C GLY A 259 -22.16 -12.40 15.00
N ILE A 260 -21.06 -12.29 14.26
CA ILE A 260 -20.32 -11.05 14.05
C ILE A 260 -20.63 -10.49 12.68
N ASP A 261 -20.97 -9.21 12.58
CA ASP A 261 -21.10 -8.51 11.30
C ASP A 261 -19.76 -7.91 10.86
N VAL A 262 -19.52 -7.87 9.54
CA VAL A 262 -18.33 -7.26 8.95
C VAL A 262 -18.73 -6.00 8.20
N TYR A 263 -18.01 -4.92 8.47
CA TYR A 263 -18.18 -3.62 7.83
C TYR A 263 -16.90 -3.21 7.13
N THR A 264 -17.04 -2.61 5.96
CA THR A 264 -15.91 -1.92 5.31
C THR A 264 -15.79 -0.48 5.80
N HIS A 265 -14.60 0.08 5.64
CA HIS A 265 -14.33 1.50 5.85
C HIS A 265 -13.50 2.04 4.68
N SER A 266 -13.85 3.25 4.22
CA SER A 266 -13.08 4.01 3.23
C SER A 266 -12.75 3.19 1.97
N GLU A 267 -11.48 2.95 1.70
CA GLU A 267 -10.96 2.32 0.47
C GLU A 267 -11.37 0.84 0.31
N MET A 268 -11.92 0.20 1.35
CA MET A 268 -12.45 -1.17 1.27
C MET A 268 -13.91 -1.21 0.75
N LEU A 269 -14.60 -0.08 0.64
CA LEU A 269 -15.97 0.01 0.10
C LEU A 269 -16.17 -0.78 -1.20
N PRO A 270 -15.25 -0.75 -2.19
CA PRO A 270 -15.40 -1.52 -3.43
C PRO A 270 -15.56 -3.03 -3.27
N ALA A 271 -15.19 -3.62 -2.12
CA ALA A 271 -15.39 -5.05 -1.87
C ALA A 271 -16.87 -5.46 -2.02
N HIS A 272 -17.83 -4.57 -1.70
CA HIS A 272 -19.26 -4.83 -1.83
C HIS A 272 -19.71 -5.07 -3.28
N TYR A 273 -18.95 -4.60 -4.25
CA TYR A 273 -19.32 -4.68 -5.66
C TYR A 273 -18.99 -6.04 -6.29
N TYR A 274 -18.13 -6.84 -5.64
CA TYR A 274 -17.70 -8.14 -6.17
C TYR A 274 -18.73 -9.25 -5.87
N PRO A 275 -19.17 -10.01 -6.89
CA PRO A 275 -20.19 -11.06 -6.74
C PRO A 275 -19.85 -12.10 -5.68
N ALA A 276 -18.56 -12.49 -5.57
CA ALA A 276 -18.11 -13.53 -4.65
C ALA A 276 -18.39 -13.23 -3.17
N PHE A 277 -18.49 -11.94 -2.79
CA PHE A 277 -18.74 -11.54 -1.41
C PHE A 277 -20.23 -11.39 -1.07
N LYS A 278 -21.10 -11.26 -2.06
CA LYS A 278 -22.55 -11.06 -1.87
C LYS A 278 -23.27 -12.23 -1.20
N LYS A 279 -22.65 -13.40 -1.19
CA LYS A 279 -23.19 -14.60 -0.52
C LYS A 279 -23.16 -14.49 1.01
N TYR A 280 -22.30 -13.66 1.58
CA TYR A 280 -22.11 -13.53 3.02
C TYR A 280 -23.14 -12.56 3.62
N LYS A 281 -24.17 -13.10 4.28
CA LYS A 281 -25.25 -12.29 4.84
C LYS A 281 -24.82 -11.36 5.98
N HIS A 282 -23.72 -11.68 6.67
CA HIS A 282 -23.12 -10.88 7.74
C HIS A 282 -22.17 -9.80 7.21
N PHE A 283 -21.99 -9.69 5.90
CA PHE A 283 -21.32 -8.55 5.27
C PHE A 283 -22.32 -7.38 5.24
N ALA A 284 -22.24 -6.52 6.26
CA ALA A 284 -23.33 -5.66 6.68
C ALA A 284 -23.48 -4.36 5.89
N GLY A 285 -22.36 -3.76 5.48
CA GLY A 285 -22.33 -2.48 4.81
C GLY A 285 -21.00 -1.75 4.98
N ASN A 286 -21.00 -0.47 4.64
CA ASN A 286 -19.85 0.41 4.85
C ASN A 286 -20.11 1.31 6.06
N TYR A 287 -19.14 1.44 6.96
CA TYR A 287 -19.20 2.29 8.12
C TYR A 287 -18.25 3.48 7.96
N GLY A 288 -18.77 4.66 8.09
CA GLY A 288 -18.00 5.89 7.97
C GLY A 288 -17.66 6.28 6.54
N ASN A 289 -16.74 7.22 6.42
CA ASN A 289 -16.46 7.96 5.20
C ASN A 289 -15.00 7.78 4.74
N ALA A 290 -14.31 8.88 4.42
CA ALA A 290 -12.95 8.87 3.93
C ALA A 290 -11.93 8.54 5.05
N TRP A 291 -10.75 8.00 4.67
CA TRP A 291 -9.72 7.55 5.59
C TRP A 291 -9.31 8.59 6.65
N TRP A 292 -9.35 9.87 6.35
CA TRP A 292 -8.97 10.94 7.32
C TRP A 292 -10.00 11.17 8.42
N LYS A 293 -11.18 10.54 8.34
CA LYS A 293 -12.23 10.58 9.37
C LYS A 293 -12.07 9.53 10.45
N GLN A 294 -11.09 8.64 10.35
CA GLN A 294 -10.85 7.51 11.27
C GLN A 294 -10.86 7.91 12.74
N ARG A 295 -10.29 9.08 13.09
CA ARG A 295 -10.19 9.53 14.48
C ARG A 295 -11.54 9.75 15.15
N GLU A 296 -12.53 10.14 14.38
CA GLU A 296 -13.89 10.41 14.85
C GLU A 296 -14.73 9.14 14.79
N GLU A 297 -14.68 8.44 13.67
CA GLU A 297 -15.56 7.32 13.36
C GLU A 297 -15.19 6.05 14.13
N PHE A 298 -13.90 5.78 14.37
CA PHE A 298 -13.46 4.58 15.08
C PHE A 298 -13.76 4.59 16.58
N GLU A 299 -13.98 5.77 17.17
CA GLU A 299 -14.43 5.86 18.55
C GLU A 299 -15.82 5.24 18.76
N THR A 300 -16.69 5.38 17.78
CA THR A 300 -18.09 4.94 17.84
C THR A 300 -18.33 3.55 17.26
N PHE A 301 -17.33 2.97 16.58
CA PHE A 301 -17.49 1.64 15.98
C PHE A 301 -17.61 0.53 17.07
N ASN A 302 -16.97 0.69 18.20
CA ASN A 302 -16.93 -0.22 19.35
C ASN A 302 -16.18 -1.55 19.12
N GLY A 303 -16.22 -2.13 17.93
CA GLY A 303 -15.58 -3.40 17.57
C GLY A 303 -14.09 -3.27 17.21
N PRO A 304 -13.43 -4.39 16.91
CA PRO A 304 -12.07 -4.41 16.37
C PRO A 304 -11.98 -3.75 14.99
N ILE A 305 -10.78 -3.22 14.71
CA ILE A 305 -10.46 -2.53 13.46
C ILE A 305 -9.26 -3.22 12.84
N LEU A 306 -9.43 -3.76 11.62
CA LEU A 306 -8.41 -4.46 10.87
C LEU A 306 -7.90 -3.57 9.73
N PHE A 307 -6.63 -3.20 9.77
CA PHE A 307 -5.94 -2.53 8.68
C PHE A 307 -5.18 -3.53 7.82
N THR A 308 -5.57 -3.65 6.58
CA THR A 308 -4.93 -4.57 5.63
C THR A 308 -3.77 -3.93 4.89
N THR A 309 -3.81 -2.60 4.73
CA THR A 309 -2.81 -1.78 4.01
C THR A 309 -2.77 -0.36 4.61
N ASN A 310 -2.26 0.62 3.84
CA ASN A 310 -2.51 2.04 4.10
C ASN A 310 -4.07 2.29 4.00
N CYS A 311 -4.70 3.32 4.41
CA CYS A 311 -4.26 4.58 4.99
C CYS A 311 -4.48 4.58 6.52
N ILE A 312 -3.49 4.31 7.29
CA ILE A 312 -3.59 4.42 8.75
C ILE A 312 -3.45 5.89 9.15
N VAL A 313 -4.42 6.41 9.92
CA VAL A 313 -4.30 7.70 10.58
C VAL A 313 -3.89 7.46 12.04
N PRO A 314 -2.72 7.93 12.48
CA PRO A 314 -2.28 7.75 13.86
C PRO A 314 -3.34 8.19 14.84
N PRO A 315 -3.77 7.33 15.80
CA PRO A 315 -4.70 7.67 16.85
C PRO A 315 -4.21 8.86 17.67
N LEU A 316 -5.14 9.60 18.24
CA LEU A 316 -4.81 10.59 19.27
C LEU A 316 -4.41 9.85 20.57
N PRO A 317 -3.60 10.47 21.46
CA PRO A 317 -3.22 9.86 22.74
C PRO A 317 -4.39 9.41 23.61
N ALA A 318 -5.55 10.09 23.51
CA ALA A 318 -6.76 9.78 24.24
C ALA A 318 -7.71 8.81 23.50
N ALA A 319 -7.31 8.28 22.32
CA ALA A 319 -8.16 7.40 21.54
C ALA A 319 -8.44 6.09 22.26
N THR A 320 -9.71 5.70 22.32
CA THR A 320 -10.15 4.47 23.03
C THR A 320 -10.04 3.22 22.18
N TYR A 321 -9.94 3.37 20.85
CA TYR A 321 -9.92 2.26 19.90
C TYR A 321 -8.54 1.66 19.67
N THR A 322 -7.46 2.26 20.16
CA THR A 322 -6.07 1.80 19.88
C THR A 322 -5.85 0.33 20.27
N ALA A 323 -6.40 -0.10 21.42
CA ALA A 323 -6.30 -1.48 21.91
C ALA A 323 -7.14 -2.49 21.06
N ARG A 324 -7.90 -2.02 20.09
CA ARG A 324 -8.75 -2.81 19.19
C ARG A 324 -8.25 -2.77 17.73
N MET A 325 -7.09 -2.14 17.50
CA MET A 325 -6.46 -2.06 16.18
C MET A 325 -5.62 -3.30 15.91
N TYR A 326 -5.77 -3.83 14.71
CA TYR A 326 -4.99 -4.96 14.16
C TYR A 326 -4.44 -4.58 12.80
N THR A 327 -3.30 -5.16 12.43
CA THR A 327 -2.67 -4.92 11.12
C THR A 327 -2.33 -6.25 10.45
N THR A 328 -2.24 -6.24 9.12
CA THR A 328 -1.77 -7.37 8.30
C THR A 328 -0.76 -6.91 7.25
N ASN A 329 -0.10 -7.84 6.59
CA ASN A 329 0.74 -7.59 5.41
C ASN A 329 1.86 -6.57 5.65
N SER A 330 1.98 -5.60 4.76
CA SER A 330 2.96 -4.51 4.86
C SER A 330 2.56 -3.41 5.85
N ALA A 331 1.30 -3.43 6.34
CA ALA A 331 0.82 -2.47 7.32
C ALA A 331 1.41 -2.73 8.70
N GLY A 332 1.59 -1.68 9.49
CA GLY A 332 2.08 -1.78 10.86
C GLY A 332 1.85 -0.51 11.66
N TYR A 333 1.52 -0.68 12.95
CA TYR A 333 1.39 0.44 13.87
C TYR A 333 1.91 0.02 15.26
N PRO A 334 2.69 0.89 15.96
CA PRO A 334 3.26 0.55 17.26
C PRO A 334 2.19 0.12 18.28
N GLY A 335 2.42 -1.03 18.92
CA GLY A 335 1.50 -1.58 19.93
C GLY A 335 0.24 -2.27 19.38
N CYS A 336 0.02 -2.26 18.06
CA CYS A 336 -1.05 -3.04 17.44
C CYS A 336 -0.60 -4.49 17.22
N LYS A 337 -1.54 -5.41 17.36
CA LYS A 337 -1.28 -6.80 17.01
C LYS A 337 -1.23 -6.95 15.50
N HIS A 338 -0.18 -7.61 15.03
CA HIS A 338 -0.02 -7.94 13.61
C HIS A 338 -0.41 -9.39 13.36
N ILE A 339 -1.37 -9.60 12.45
CA ILE A 339 -1.83 -10.93 12.04
C ILE A 339 -0.94 -11.37 10.87
N VAL A 340 -0.14 -12.39 11.11
CA VAL A 340 0.82 -12.92 10.14
C VAL A 340 0.15 -13.91 9.20
N THR A 341 0.72 -14.04 8.01
CA THR A 341 0.38 -15.10 7.06
C THR A 341 1.17 -16.37 7.44
N ASP A 342 0.50 -17.50 7.52
CA ASP A 342 1.14 -18.81 7.79
C ASP A 342 1.89 -19.37 6.57
N ALA A 343 2.45 -20.57 6.72
CA ALA A 343 3.20 -21.23 5.65
C ALA A 343 2.35 -21.61 4.44
N ASP A 344 1.04 -21.77 4.64
CA ASP A 344 0.07 -22.08 3.58
C ASP A 344 -0.51 -20.83 2.89
N GLY A 345 -0.02 -19.64 3.25
CA GLY A 345 -0.48 -18.37 2.71
C GLY A 345 -1.81 -17.88 3.30
N LYS A 346 -2.24 -18.42 4.44
CA LYS A 346 -3.50 -18.08 5.12
C LYS A 346 -3.26 -17.25 6.38
N LYS A 347 -4.30 -16.56 6.82
CA LYS A 347 -4.32 -15.83 8.10
C LYS A 347 -5.36 -16.41 9.05
N ASP A 348 -5.02 -16.42 10.32
CA ASP A 348 -5.92 -16.77 11.40
C ASP A 348 -6.52 -15.50 12.02
N PHE A 349 -7.82 -15.30 11.81
CA PHE A 349 -8.59 -14.20 12.38
C PHE A 349 -9.36 -14.59 13.65
N SER A 350 -9.11 -15.76 14.24
CA SER A 350 -9.82 -16.23 15.43
C SER A 350 -9.76 -15.22 16.58
N GLU A 351 -8.60 -14.64 16.81
CA GLU A 351 -8.44 -13.68 17.91
C GLU A 351 -9.25 -12.39 17.71
N ILE A 352 -9.26 -11.82 16.52
CA ILE A 352 -10.06 -10.60 16.26
C ILE A 352 -11.56 -10.90 16.34
N ILE A 353 -11.98 -12.13 15.97
CA ILE A 353 -13.36 -12.61 16.10
C ILE A 353 -13.73 -12.74 17.56
N GLU A 354 -12.90 -13.40 18.40
CA GLU A 354 -13.16 -13.52 19.83
C GLU A 354 -13.18 -12.16 20.53
N LYS A 355 -12.30 -11.24 20.09
CA LYS A 355 -12.35 -9.86 20.58
C LYS A 355 -13.66 -9.17 20.21
N ALA A 356 -14.15 -9.35 19.00
CA ALA A 356 -15.40 -8.75 18.53
C ALA A 356 -16.61 -9.23 19.37
N LYS A 357 -16.67 -10.51 19.74
CA LYS A 357 -17.74 -11.06 20.59
C LYS A 357 -17.87 -10.38 21.96
N THR A 358 -16.78 -9.78 22.45
CA THR A 358 -16.78 -9.04 23.73
C THR A 358 -17.15 -7.56 23.58
N CYS A 359 -17.35 -7.07 22.37
CA CYS A 359 -17.63 -5.68 22.07
C CYS A 359 -19.14 -5.41 21.95
N LYS A 360 -19.51 -4.14 22.14
CA LYS A 360 -20.87 -3.68 21.81
C LYS A 360 -21.02 -3.53 20.28
N PRO A 361 -22.27 -3.58 19.78
CA PRO A 361 -22.53 -3.18 18.39
C PRO A 361 -22.01 -1.77 18.07
N PRO A 362 -21.71 -1.47 16.81
CA PRO A 362 -21.33 -0.12 16.40
C PRO A 362 -22.48 0.87 16.62
N VAL A 363 -22.14 2.12 16.94
CA VAL A 363 -23.12 3.22 17.01
C VAL A 363 -23.37 3.74 15.61
N GLU A 364 -24.62 3.90 15.24
CA GLU A 364 -25.00 4.43 13.92
C GLU A 364 -24.59 5.90 13.78
N ILE A 365 -23.77 6.20 12.79
CA ILE A 365 -23.30 7.56 12.45
C ILE A 365 -23.86 8.07 11.14
N GLU A 366 -24.37 7.18 10.29
CA GLU A 366 -24.95 7.49 9.00
C GLU A 366 -26.08 6.51 8.68
N LYS A 367 -27.01 6.90 7.80
CA LYS A 367 -28.13 6.08 7.32
C LYS A 367 -28.24 6.18 5.80
N GLY A 368 -28.94 5.21 5.24
CA GLY A 368 -29.21 5.19 3.82
C GLY A 368 -28.27 4.26 3.08
N THR A 369 -28.12 4.52 1.80
CA THR A 369 -27.37 3.66 0.90
C THR A 369 -26.57 4.48 -0.09
N ILE A 370 -25.50 3.89 -0.62
CA ILE A 370 -24.74 4.42 -1.73
C ILE A 370 -24.70 3.39 -2.86
N VAL A 371 -24.81 3.84 -4.10
CA VAL A 371 -24.73 2.96 -5.28
C VAL A 371 -23.36 3.09 -5.94
N GLY A 372 -22.71 1.97 -6.19
CA GLY A 372 -21.42 1.89 -6.87
C GLY A 372 -21.29 0.61 -7.69
N GLY A 373 -20.06 0.26 -8.11
CA GLY A 373 -19.78 -0.92 -8.92
C GLY A 373 -19.78 -0.66 -10.43
N PHE A 374 -19.70 0.58 -10.84
CA PHE A 374 -19.57 0.99 -12.26
C PHE A 374 -18.12 0.81 -12.77
N ALA A 375 -17.60 -0.42 -12.66
CA ALA A 375 -16.32 -0.78 -13.23
C ALA A 375 -16.41 -0.92 -14.77
N HIS A 376 -15.25 -1.06 -15.45
CA HIS A 376 -15.18 -1.10 -16.91
C HIS A 376 -16.14 -2.11 -17.55
N HIS A 377 -16.30 -3.30 -16.96
CA HIS A 377 -17.24 -4.32 -17.47
C HIS A 377 -18.67 -3.79 -17.50
N GLN A 378 -19.14 -3.15 -16.43
CA GLN A 378 -20.48 -2.57 -16.34
C GLN A 378 -20.64 -1.37 -17.28
N VAL A 379 -19.63 -0.52 -17.40
CA VAL A 379 -19.65 0.64 -18.31
C VAL A 379 -19.76 0.19 -19.77
N ILE A 380 -19.04 -0.87 -20.16
CA ILE A 380 -19.11 -1.45 -21.51
C ILE A 380 -20.53 -1.99 -21.78
N GLN A 381 -21.17 -2.64 -20.81
CA GLN A 381 -22.56 -3.11 -20.97
C GLN A 381 -23.58 -1.97 -21.12
N LEU A 382 -23.25 -0.79 -20.62
CA LEU A 382 -24.07 0.42 -20.75
C LEU A 382 -23.68 1.29 -21.95
N ALA A 383 -22.70 0.87 -22.77
CA ALA A 383 -22.10 1.69 -23.82
C ALA A 383 -23.13 2.28 -24.78
N ASP A 384 -24.10 1.51 -25.25
CA ASP A 384 -25.15 1.98 -26.18
C ASP A 384 -25.99 3.11 -25.57
N LYS A 385 -26.36 2.98 -24.28
CA LYS A 385 -27.11 4.02 -23.56
C LYS A 385 -26.28 5.29 -23.39
N VAL A 386 -24.99 5.16 -23.10
CA VAL A 386 -24.07 6.30 -22.98
C VAL A 386 -23.91 7.00 -24.31
N VAL A 387 -23.70 6.24 -25.39
CA VAL A 387 -23.58 6.78 -26.76
C VAL A 387 -24.87 7.51 -27.19
N GLU A 388 -26.04 6.95 -26.90
CA GLU A 388 -27.32 7.59 -27.18
C GLU A 388 -27.48 8.89 -26.39
N ALA A 389 -27.12 8.89 -25.10
CA ALA A 389 -27.16 10.07 -24.27
C ALA A 389 -26.20 11.19 -24.75
N VAL A 390 -25.06 10.84 -25.28
CA VAL A 390 -24.14 11.80 -25.94
C VAL A 390 -24.74 12.33 -27.23
N LYS A 391 -25.29 11.48 -28.09
CA LYS A 391 -25.89 11.87 -29.38
C LYS A 391 -27.14 12.76 -29.19
N SER A 392 -27.93 12.51 -28.16
CA SER A 392 -29.09 13.33 -27.81
C SER A 392 -28.75 14.64 -27.10
N GLY A 393 -27.48 14.83 -26.68
CA GLY A 393 -27.03 15.98 -25.91
C GLY A 393 -27.40 15.93 -24.42
N ALA A 394 -27.90 14.80 -23.93
CA ALA A 394 -28.14 14.59 -22.50
C ALA A 394 -26.84 14.55 -21.72
N ILE A 395 -25.79 13.93 -22.29
CA ILE A 395 -24.41 14.03 -21.78
C ILE A 395 -23.65 15.02 -22.66
N ARG A 396 -23.23 16.14 -22.07
CA ARG A 396 -22.47 17.20 -22.76
C ARG A 396 -20.98 17.12 -22.54
N GLN A 397 -20.56 16.55 -21.42
CA GLN A 397 -19.16 16.48 -21.02
C GLN A 397 -18.92 15.28 -20.09
N PHE A 398 -17.76 14.65 -20.21
CA PHE A 398 -17.23 13.70 -19.25
C PHE A 398 -16.22 14.40 -18.35
N VAL A 399 -16.35 14.19 -17.04
CA VAL A 399 -15.40 14.69 -16.05
C VAL A 399 -14.73 13.49 -15.39
N VAL A 400 -13.40 13.41 -15.49
CA VAL A 400 -12.60 12.36 -14.82
C VAL A 400 -12.11 12.89 -13.48
N MET A 401 -12.56 12.26 -12.41
CA MET A 401 -12.10 12.55 -11.05
C MET A 401 -11.36 11.32 -10.53
N ALA A 402 -10.02 11.35 -10.54
CA ALA A 402 -9.16 10.25 -10.13
C ALA A 402 -8.21 10.72 -9.02
N GLY A 403 -8.34 10.14 -7.83
CA GLY A 403 -7.62 10.55 -6.62
C GLY A 403 -8.49 11.31 -5.64
N CYS A 404 -7.88 12.05 -4.73
CA CYS A 404 -8.60 12.87 -3.74
C CYS A 404 -7.79 14.10 -3.34
N ASP A 405 -8.46 15.12 -2.79
CA ASP A 405 -7.79 16.29 -2.19
C ASP A 405 -7.09 15.93 -0.86
N GLY A 406 -7.41 14.78 -0.28
CA GLY A 406 -6.92 14.38 1.02
C GLY A 406 -7.42 15.32 2.12
N ARG A 407 -6.66 15.41 3.21
CA ARG A 407 -7.00 16.27 4.37
C ARG A 407 -6.37 17.67 4.33
N MET A 408 -5.58 17.95 3.31
CA MET A 408 -4.81 19.19 3.23
C MET A 408 -5.68 20.33 2.66
N LYS A 409 -5.94 21.34 3.46
CA LYS A 409 -6.77 22.50 3.09
C LYS A 409 -6.29 23.26 1.84
N ILE A 410 -5.01 23.14 1.51
CA ILE A 410 -4.41 23.78 0.31
C ILE A 410 -4.66 22.97 -0.97
N ARG A 411 -5.26 21.80 -0.86
CA ARG A 411 -5.59 20.93 -2.00
C ARG A 411 -7.09 20.95 -2.20
N GLU A 412 -7.56 21.88 -2.99
CA GLU A 412 -8.97 22.07 -3.28
C GLU A 412 -9.32 21.73 -4.73
N TYR A 413 -8.45 20.95 -5.42
CA TYR A 413 -8.63 20.65 -6.83
C TYR A 413 -9.99 20.00 -7.12
N TYR A 414 -10.38 18.98 -6.36
CA TYR A 414 -11.69 18.32 -6.53
C TYR A 414 -12.82 19.11 -5.88
N THR A 415 -12.56 19.79 -4.79
CA THR A 415 -13.53 20.66 -4.11
C THR A 415 -13.90 21.85 -5.00
N ASP A 416 -12.93 22.49 -5.64
CA ASP A 416 -13.13 23.62 -6.56
C ASP A 416 -13.91 23.19 -7.80
N ARG A 417 -13.66 21.97 -8.32
CA ARG A 417 -14.40 21.43 -9.48
C ARG A 417 -15.90 21.26 -9.24
N LYS A 418 -16.35 21.10 -8.01
CA LYS A 418 -17.79 21.09 -7.67
C LYS A 418 -18.48 22.40 -8.01
N SER A 419 -17.76 23.51 -8.08
CA SER A 419 -18.33 24.82 -8.43
C SER A 419 -18.41 25.05 -9.94
N VAL A 420 -17.85 24.16 -10.76
CA VAL A 420 -17.76 24.29 -12.22
C VAL A 420 -18.71 23.32 -12.96
N VAL A 421 -19.30 22.35 -12.26
CA VAL A 421 -20.29 21.39 -12.74
C VAL A 421 -21.62 21.71 -12.12
#